data_daede3467083b3cd9b3f209fcf0ebbd2
#
_entry.id   daede3467083b3cd9b3f209fcf0ebbd2
#
_cell.length_a   1.000
_cell.length_b   1.000
_cell.length_c   1.000
_cell.angle_alpha   90.00
_cell.angle_beta   90.00
_cell.angle_gamma   90.00
#
_symmetry.space_group_name_H-M   'P 1'
#
loop_
_entity.id
_entity.type
_entity.pdbx_description
1 polymer ?
#
loop_
_entity_poly.entity_id
_entity_poly.type
_entity_poly.pdbx_seq_one_letter_code
_entity_poly.pdbx_strand_id
1 'polypeptide(L)' 'MNNDLPERRDERGMSQADLAAAVGVSRQTINAIERDRYDPSLELAFDLAAEFDCRIEDMFDPN' A
#
# COMPACT_ATOMS: atom_id res chain seq x y z
N MET A 1 -11.08 -2.99 2.38
CA MET A 1 -10.13 -3.38 3.44
C MET A 1 -9.40 -2.13 3.94
N ASN A 2 -9.48 -1.85 5.22
CA ASN A 2 -8.80 -0.69 5.79
C ASN A 2 -7.29 -0.87 5.76
N ASN A 3 -6.57 0.24 5.65
CA ASN A 3 -5.11 0.20 5.61
C ASN A 3 -4.53 1.52 6.13
N ASP A 4 -3.25 1.51 6.44
CA ASP A 4 -2.53 2.69 6.88
C ASP A 4 -1.45 3.13 5.88
N LEU A 5 -1.62 2.78 4.61
CA LEU A 5 -0.66 3.14 3.57
C LEU A 5 -0.38 4.64 3.49
N PRO A 6 -1.40 5.53 3.53
CA PRO A 6 -1.13 6.96 3.46
C PRO A 6 -0.21 7.43 4.58
N GLU A 7 -0.43 6.96 5.80
CA GLU A 7 0.38 7.35 6.95
C GLU A 7 1.80 6.84 6.82
N ARG A 8 1.97 5.61 6.35
CA ARG A 8 3.31 5.03 6.16
C ARG A 8 4.07 5.74 5.05
N ARG A 9 3.39 6.12 3.96
CA ARG A 9 4.01 6.91 2.90
C ARG A 9 4.48 8.26 3.43
N ASP A 10 3.59 8.93 4.16
CA ASP A 10 3.89 10.26 4.69
C ASP A 10 5.11 10.24 5.61
N GLU A 11 5.24 9.22 6.43
CA GLU A 11 6.39 9.07 7.32
C GLU A 11 7.72 8.99 6.55
N ARG A 12 7.67 8.50 5.31
CA ARG A 12 8.87 8.35 4.47
C ARG A 12 8.96 9.44 3.41
N GLY A 13 8.04 10.38 3.38
CA GLY A 13 8.03 11.41 2.36
C GLY A 13 7.77 10.88 0.95
N MET A 14 7.05 9.77 0.83
CA MET A 14 6.75 9.14 -0.46
C MET A 14 5.42 9.63 -1.01
N SER A 15 5.39 9.94 -2.30
CA SER A 15 4.13 10.18 -3.01
C SER A 15 3.49 8.83 -3.39
N GLN A 16 2.22 8.88 -3.81
CA GLN A 16 1.57 7.68 -4.36
C GLN A 16 2.33 7.17 -5.59
N ALA A 17 2.82 8.07 -6.43
CA ALA A 17 3.59 7.69 -7.61
C ALA A 17 4.90 7.00 -7.21
N ASP A 18 5.57 7.49 -6.18
CA ASP A 18 6.81 6.88 -5.68
C ASP A 18 6.55 5.44 -5.22
N LEU A 19 5.50 5.24 -4.45
CA LEU A 19 5.16 3.90 -3.96
C LEU A 19 4.76 2.98 -5.12
N ALA A 20 3.96 3.49 -6.05
CA ALA A 20 3.54 2.71 -7.22
C ALA A 20 4.76 2.21 -8.01
N ALA A 21 5.74 3.08 -8.23
CA ALA A 21 6.95 2.70 -8.94
C ALA A 21 7.75 1.64 -8.16
N ALA A 22 7.80 1.78 -6.83
CA ALA A 22 8.55 0.85 -5.99
C ALA A 22 7.99 -0.57 -6.03
N VAL A 23 6.67 -0.72 -6.14
CA VAL A 23 6.02 -2.04 -6.15
C VAL A 23 5.51 -2.46 -7.53
N GLY A 24 5.78 -1.67 -8.57
CA GLY A 24 5.52 -2.07 -9.94
C GLY A 24 4.07 -2.00 -10.39
N VAL A 25 3.29 -1.07 -9.84
CA VAL A 25 1.89 -0.88 -10.23
C VAL A 25 1.66 0.58 -10.62
N SER A 26 0.45 0.91 -11.09
CA SER A 26 0.11 2.29 -11.41
C SER A 26 -0.23 3.09 -10.14
N ARG A 27 -0.09 4.42 -10.24
CA ARG A 27 -0.50 5.32 -9.17
C ARG A 27 -1.98 5.16 -8.86
N GLN A 28 -2.80 4.92 -9.90
CA GLN A 28 -4.24 4.70 -9.72
C GLN A 28 -4.53 3.49 -8.86
N THR A 29 -3.75 2.43 -8.99
CA THR A 29 -3.89 1.23 -8.17
C THR A 29 -3.61 1.56 -6.70
N ILE A 30 -2.54 2.29 -6.42
CA ILE A 30 -2.23 2.71 -5.04
C ILE A 30 -3.36 3.57 -4.48
N ASN A 31 -3.84 4.55 -5.27
CA ASN A 31 -4.94 5.40 -4.83
C ASN A 31 -6.19 4.59 -4.49
N ALA A 32 -6.55 3.62 -5.34
CA ALA A 32 -7.73 2.78 -5.10
C ALA A 32 -7.58 1.94 -3.84
N ILE A 33 -6.39 1.39 -3.59
CA ILE A 33 -6.13 0.63 -2.36
C ILE A 33 -6.27 1.52 -1.14
N GLU A 34 -5.66 2.71 -1.16
CA GLU A 34 -5.70 3.63 -0.04
C GLU A 34 -7.11 4.11 0.28
N ARG A 35 -7.97 4.19 -0.73
CA ARG A 35 -9.35 4.61 -0.57
C ARG A 35 -10.30 3.47 -0.24
N ASP A 36 -9.76 2.28 -0.01
CA ASP A 36 -10.55 1.10 0.34
C ASP A 36 -11.53 0.69 -0.77
N ARG A 37 -11.16 0.95 -2.03
CA ARG A 37 -11.98 0.63 -3.20
C ARG A 37 -11.48 -0.58 -3.97
N TYR A 38 -10.30 -1.07 -3.63
CA TYR A 38 -9.67 -2.19 -4.32
C TYR A 38 -8.77 -2.91 -3.34
N ASP A 39 -8.95 -4.21 -3.23
CA ASP A 39 -8.11 -5.04 -2.38
C ASP A 39 -6.93 -5.55 -3.21
N PRO A 40 -5.70 -5.39 -2.73
CA PRO A 40 -4.54 -5.86 -3.49
C PRO A 40 -4.53 -7.38 -3.58
N SER A 41 -3.92 -7.90 -4.65
CA SER A 41 -3.59 -9.32 -4.72
C SER A 41 -2.66 -9.67 -3.55
N LEU A 42 -2.58 -10.95 -3.22
CA LEU A 42 -1.69 -11.39 -2.14
C LEU A 42 -0.25 -11.01 -2.46
N GLU A 43 0.18 -11.19 -3.70
CA GLU A 43 1.53 -10.82 -4.13
C GLU A 43 1.79 -9.34 -3.92
N LEU A 44 0.86 -8.48 -4.34
CA LEU A 44 1.02 -7.04 -4.17
C LEU A 44 1.01 -6.66 -2.70
N ALA A 45 0.17 -7.30 -1.89
CA ALA A 45 0.14 -7.06 -0.45
C ALA A 45 1.49 -7.38 0.20
N PHE A 46 2.12 -8.48 -0.19
CA PHE A 46 3.46 -8.82 0.30
C PHE A 46 4.51 -7.81 -0.15
N ASP A 47 4.42 -7.34 -1.41
CA ASP A 47 5.36 -6.33 -1.92
C ASP A 47 5.22 -5.01 -1.16
N LEU A 48 3.99 -4.60 -0.88
CA LEU A 48 3.73 -3.38 -0.10
C LEU A 48 4.27 -3.51 1.32
N ALA A 49 4.01 -4.65 1.96
CA ALA A 49 4.51 -4.90 3.31
C ALA A 49 6.05 -4.89 3.34
N ALA A 50 6.68 -5.51 2.35
CA ALA A 50 8.13 -5.53 2.25
C ALA A 50 8.71 -4.13 2.06
N GLU A 51 8.03 -3.28 1.29
CA GLU A 51 8.47 -1.91 1.06
C GLU A 51 8.56 -1.12 2.36
N PHE A 52 7.64 -1.36 3.29
CA PHE A 52 7.58 -0.66 4.58
C PHE A 52 8.15 -1.48 5.74
N ASP A 53 8.76 -2.62 5.45
CA ASP A 53 9.39 -3.49 6.44
C ASP A 53 8.44 -3.86 7.57
N CYS A 54 7.22 -4.29 7.19
CA CYS A 54 6.21 -4.69 8.15
C CYS A 54 5.47 -5.92 7.62
N ARG A 55 4.54 -6.44 8.40
CA ARG A 55 3.70 -7.55 7.99
C ARG A 55 2.44 -7.04 7.31
N ILE A 56 1.81 -7.90 6.49
CA ILE A 56 0.53 -7.56 5.87
C ILE A 56 -0.50 -7.18 6.94
N GLU A 57 -0.59 -7.94 8.01
CA GLU A 57 -1.56 -7.69 9.07
C GLU A 57 -1.28 -6.43 9.88
N ASP A 58 -0.06 -5.89 9.81
CA ASP A 58 0.25 -4.60 10.43
C ASP A 58 -0.30 -3.45 9.60
N MET A 59 -0.40 -3.65 8.29
CA MET A 59 -0.75 -2.62 7.32
C MET A 59 -2.22 -2.66 6.92
N PHE A 60 -2.77 -3.87 6.79
CA PHE A 60 -4.14 -4.08 6.32
C PHE A 60 -5.02 -4.68 7.42
N ASP A 61 -6.22 -4.11 7.56
CA ASP A 61 -7.25 -4.61 8.47
C ASP A 61 -8.42 -5.08 7.61
N PRO A 62 -8.80 -6.36 7.66
CA PRO A 62 -9.88 -6.89 6.81
C PRO A 62 -11.26 -6.33 7.17
N ASN A 63 -11.41 -5.67 8.29
CA ASN A 63 -12.71 -5.08 8.68
C ASN A 63 -12.78 -3.61 8.33
#